data_e4f8cedbc2e9b3763da7bf3fa5587c5f
#
_entry.id   e4f8cedbc2e9b3763da7bf3fa5587c5f
#
_cell.length_a   1.000
_cell.length_b   1.000
_cell.length_c   1.000
_cell.angle_alpha   90.00
_cell.angle_beta   90.00
_cell.angle_gamma   90.00
#
_symmetry.space_group_name_H-M   'P 1'
#
loop_
_entity.id
_entity.type
_entity.pdbx_description
1 polymer ?
#
loop_
_entity_poly.entity_id
_entity_poly.type
_entity_poly.pdbx_seq_one_letter_code
_entity_poly.pdbx_strand_id
1 'polypeptide(L)'
;MPDDEKTYIETSLEEVQNEIVTLLNAKQYILARETLLSLNEADIADIIGEAEDRLGMEIAIVLFRMLPKDKSAEVFSRLSTDDQTAIIARITDRELKSIIDEMDFDDMIDVLEELPANIVDKILEKSTREERKLINTFLNYPEDSAGSLMTPDYITLKQEWNVGEALAYIKKVGMESETVYTCYVKDPGRRLLGFVSLRSLVTNDADVPLSELMVEDVVFVNVFDDQEKVSEAFTRYGFLAMPVVDNEKRLVGIITIDDILITIEEETTEDIERMGGVISSDDKEYFDTTILGQVKSRLPWLLILMFSAMLTGMVISHFELQLSKLPSLMIYLPLLMGVGGNAGSQA
;
A
#
# COMPACT_ATOMS: atom_id res chain seq x y z
N MET A 1 44.56 -10.72 0.76
CA MET A 1 43.15 -10.82 1.08
C MET A 1 42.53 -9.57 0.53
N PRO A 2 41.75 -9.60 -0.52
CA PRO A 2 41.03 -8.45 -0.98
C PRO A 2 39.69 -8.40 -0.21
N ASP A 3 39.43 -7.26 0.36
CA ASP A 3 38.19 -6.90 1.00
C ASP A 3 37.08 -6.88 -0.06
N ASP A 4 36.25 -7.91 -0.07
CA ASP A 4 34.93 -7.87 -0.69
C ASP A 4 33.96 -7.15 0.26
N GLU A 5 34.26 -5.91 0.59
CA GLU A 5 33.19 -4.95 0.91
C GLU A 5 32.45 -4.69 -0.40
N LYS A 6 31.34 -5.39 -0.58
CA LYS A 6 30.26 -4.90 -1.44
C LYS A 6 29.81 -3.57 -0.85
N THR A 7 30.51 -2.51 -1.24
CA THR A 7 29.98 -1.17 -1.18
C THR A 7 28.68 -1.25 -1.98
N TYR A 8 27.53 -1.14 -1.31
CA TYR A 8 26.29 -0.74 -1.95
C TYR A 8 26.54 0.66 -2.49
N ILE A 9 27.17 0.71 -3.68
CA ILE A 9 27.06 1.87 -4.52
C ILE A 9 25.58 1.85 -4.89
N GLU A 10 24.81 2.79 -4.43
CA GLU A 10 23.56 3.21 -5.04
C GLU A 10 23.89 3.61 -6.48
N THR A 11 23.99 2.61 -7.35
CA THR A 11 23.94 2.83 -8.79
C THR A 11 22.56 3.45 -8.96
N SER A 12 22.49 4.71 -9.36
CA SER A 12 21.20 5.36 -9.48
C SER A 12 20.36 4.48 -10.43
N LEU A 13 19.11 4.21 -10.11
CA LEU A 13 18.17 3.47 -10.97
C LEU A 13 18.27 3.94 -12.41
N GLU A 14 18.47 5.24 -12.60
CA GLU A 14 18.68 5.89 -13.89
C GLU A 14 19.90 5.36 -14.67
N GLU A 15 21.01 5.01 -14.01
CA GLU A 15 22.18 4.42 -14.68
C GLU A 15 21.88 3.00 -15.16
N VAL A 16 21.22 2.19 -14.33
CA VAL A 16 20.82 0.82 -14.67
C VAL A 16 19.79 0.82 -15.80
N GLN A 17 18.82 1.72 -15.74
CA GLN A 17 17.82 1.90 -16.79
C GLN A 17 18.48 2.27 -18.12
N ASN A 18 19.42 3.23 -18.13
CA ASN A 18 20.18 3.60 -19.32
C ASN A 18 21.02 2.44 -19.88
N GLU A 19 21.56 1.59 -19.01
CA GLU A 19 22.26 0.37 -19.42
C GLU A 19 21.31 -0.61 -20.09
N ILE A 20 20.14 -0.89 -19.48
CA ILE A 20 19.11 -1.78 -20.03
C ILE A 20 18.65 -1.27 -21.40
N VAL A 21 18.37 0.03 -21.52
CA VAL A 21 18.00 0.65 -22.81
C VAL A 21 19.08 0.49 -23.85
N THR A 22 20.34 0.67 -23.47
CA THR A 22 21.49 0.49 -24.38
C THR A 22 21.59 -0.96 -24.86
N LEU A 23 21.41 -1.92 -23.96
CA LEU A 23 21.42 -3.35 -24.27
C LEU A 23 20.24 -3.75 -25.19
N LEU A 24 19.05 -3.19 -24.96
CA LEU A 24 17.87 -3.42 -25.83
C LEU A 24 18.11 -2.88 -27.25
N ASN A 25 18.64 -1.67 -27.36
CA ASN A 25 19.00 -1.07 -28.65
C ASN A 25 20.06 -1.86 -29.40
N ALA A 26 21.02 -2.45 -28.66
CA ALA A 26 22.04 -3.36 -29.20
C ALA A 26 21.50 -4.78 -29.48
N LYS A 27 20.20 -5.05 -29.23
CA LYS A 27 19.53 -6.36 -29.33
C LYS A 27 20.17 -7.46 -28.46
N GLN A 28 20.78 -7.06 -27.36
CA GLN A 28 21.42 -7.95 -26.38
C GLN A 28 20.39 -8.34 -25.28
N TYR A 29 19.28 -8.95 -25.68
CA TYR A 29 18.14 -9.25 -24.81
C TYR A 29 18.47 -10.16 -23.62
N ILE A 30 19.47 -11.05 -23.76
CA ILE A 30 19.89 -11.95 -22.68
C ILE A 30 20.55 -11.14 -21.56
N LEU A 31 21.47 -10.24 -21.91
CA LEU A 31 22.13 -9.38 -20.93
C LEU A 31 21.16 -8.41 -20.28
N ALA A 32 20.28 -7.77 -21.09
CA ALA A 32 19.25 -6.89 -20.56
C ALA A 32 18.36 -7.61 -19.53
N ARG A 33 17.99 -8.87 -19.82
CA ARG A 33 17.23 -9.71 -18.88
C ARG A 33 18.03 -10.06 -17.62
N GLU A 34 19.30 -10.40 -17.76
CA GLU A 34 20.16 -10.72 -16.62
C GLU A 34 20.34 -9.50 -15.70
N THR A 35 20.56 -8.30 -16.28
CA THR A 35 20.65 -7.05 -15.53
C THR A 35 19.31 -6.77 -14.80
N LEU A 36 18.17 -6.86 -15.49
CA LEU A 36 16.86 -6.64 -14.91
C LEU A 36 16.57 -7.62 -13.75
N LEU A 37 16.86 -8.90 -13.91
CA LEU A 37 16.62 -9.92 -12.89
C LEU A 37 17.57 -9.87 -11.68
N SER A 38 18.63 -9.07 -11.75
CA SER A 38 19.53 -8.83 -10.60
C SER A 38 18.98 -7.78 -9.62
N LEU A 39 17.92 -7.09 -9.99
CA LEU A 39 17.27 -6.05 -9.19
C LEU A 39 16.14 -6.63 -8.33
N ASN A 40 15.72 -5.86 -7.33
CA ASN A 40 14.54 -6.13 -6.56
C ASN A 40 13.28 -5.79 -7.36
N GLU A 41 12.16 -6.35 -6.97
CA GLU A 41 10.88 -6.23 -7.65
C GLU A 41 10.39 -4.77 -7.70
N ALA A 42 10.58 -4.00 -6.63
CA ALA A 42 10.28 -2.57 -6.58
C ALA A 42 11.09 -1.78 -7.62
N ASP A 43 12.42 -1.97 -7.64
CA ASP A 43 13.30 -1.30 -8.62
C ASP A 43 12.93 -1.67 -10.07
N ILE A 44 12.48 -2.91 -10.29
CA ILE A 44 12.02 -3.37 -11.61
C ILE A 44 10.72 -2.66 -12.01
N ALA A 45 9.78 -2.47 -11.07
CA ALA A 45 8.53 -1.75 -11.31
C ALA A 45 8.82 -0.30 -11.71
N ASP A 46 9.68 0.40 -10.96
CA ASP A 46 10.10 1.77 -11.27
C ASP A 46 10.72 1.87 -12.68
N ILE A 47 11.61 0.94 -13.02
CA ILE A 47 12.24 0.91 -14.35
C ILE A 47 11.20 0.69 -15.46
N ILE A 48 10.19 -0.14 -15.24
CA ILE A 48 9.15 -0.42 -16.24
C ILE A 48 8.24 0.80 -16.40
N GLY A 49 7.81 1.45 -15.30
CA GLY A 49 7.02 2.67 -15.33
C GLY A 49 7.76 3.81 -16.03
N GLU A 50 9.00 4.09 -15.64
CA GLU A 50 9.81 5.11 -16.32
C GLU A 50 10.12 4.76 -17.81
N ALA A 51 10.23 3.47 -18.13
CA ALA A 51 10.42 3.04 -19.52
C ALA A 51 9.19 3.32 -20.38
N GLU A 52 7.98 3.24 -19.82
CA GLU A 52 6.76 3.65 -20.51
C GLU A 52 6.81 5.13 -20.89
N ASP A 53 7.11 5.98 -19.93
CA ASP A 53 7.14 7.44 -20.12
C ASP A 53 8.22 7.91 -21.10
N ARG A 54 9.43 7.34 -21.01
CA ARG A 54 10.61 7.78 -21.78
C ARG A 54 10.75 7.11 -23.13
N LEU A 55 10.38 5.84 -23.23
CA LEU A 55 10.68 4.98 -24.40
C LEU A 55 9.42 4.42 -25.06
N GLY A 56 8.31 4.54 -24.39
CA GLY A 56 7.00 4.08 -24.82
C GLY A 56 6.65 2.66 -24.34
N MET A 57 5.37 2.43 -24.22
CA MET A 57 4.73 1.20 -23.74
C MET A 57 5.25 -0.08 -24.39
N GLU A 58 5.67 -0.07 -25.65
CA GLU A 58 6.16 -1.29 -26.31
C GLU A 58 7.44 -1.83 -25.65
N ILE A 59 8.31 -0.94 -25.15
CA ILE A 59 9.53 -1.33 -24.45
C ILE A 59 9.21 -1.80 -23.05
N ALA A 60 8.33 -1.10 -22.33
CA ALA A 60 7.84 -1.52 -21.02
C ALA A 60 7.29 -2.96 -21.05
N ILE A 61 6.47 -3.29 -22.05
CA ILE A 61 5.93 -4.66 -22.25
C ILE A 61 7.03 -5.68 -22.55
N VAL A 62 8.04 -5.31 -23.33
CA VAL A 62 9.17 -6.21 -23.61
C VAL A 62 9.93 -6.51 -22.33
N LEU A 63 10.19 -5.51 -21.49
CA LEU A 63 10.82 -5.67 -20.19
C LEU A 63 9.97 -6.56 -19.27
N PHE A 64 8.68 -6.26 -19.16
CA PHE A 64 7.74 -7.04 -18.37
C PHE A 64 7.69 -8.52 -18.79
N ARG A 65 7.65 -8.81 -20.10
CA ARG A 65 7.67 -10.18 -20.61
C ARG A 65 9.00 -10.92 -20.41
N MET A 66 10.08 -10.22 -20.06
CA MET A 66 11.36 -10.86 -19.72
C MET A 66 11.37 -11.45 -18.31
N LEU A 67 10.42 -11.05 -17.47
CA LEU A 67 10.32 -11.50 -16.10
C LEU A 67 9.84 -12.97 -16.01
N PRO A 68 10.32 -13.76 -15.04
CA PRO A 68 9.70 -15.02 -14.68
C PRO A 68 8.34 -14.76 -14.00
N LYS A 69 7.51 -15.78 -13.90
CA LYS A 69 6.11 -15.61 -13.50
C LYS A 69 5.93 -15.06 -12.08
N ASP A 70 6.71 -15.59 -11.14
CA ASP A 70 6.76 -15.14 -9.76
C ASP A 70 7.09 -13.64 -9.66
N LYS A 71 8.20 -13.22 -10.25
CA LYS A 71 8.58 -11.80 -10.30
C LYS A 71 7.60 -10.93 -11.10
N SER A 72 6.96 -11.48 -12.13
CA SER A 72 5.99 -10.70 -12.92
C SER A 72 4.71 -10.36 -12.14
N ALA A 73 4.27 -11.21 -11.23
CA ALA A 73 3.14 -10.93 -10.37
C ALA A 73 3.46 -9.82 -9.36
N GLU A 74 4.58 -9.94 -8.67
CA GLU A 74 5.03 -8.99 -7.66
C GLU A 74 5.43 -7.62 -8.25
N VAL A 75 6.02 -7.59 -9.44
CA VAL A 75 6.28 -6.35 -10.16
C VAL A 75 4.98 -5.71 -10.64
N PHE A 76 4.01 -6.53 -11.08
CA PHE A 76 2.73 -6.03 -11.59
C PHE A 76 1.89 -5.35 -10.50
N SER A 77 1.86 -5.89 -9.26
CA SER A 77 1.15 -5.27 -8.13
C SER A 77 1.70 -3.88 -7.78
N ARG A 78 3.00 -3.67 -7.98
CA ARG A 78 3.70 -2.41 -7.68
C ARG A 78 3.65 -1.34 -8.79
N LEU A 79 3.12 -1.67 -9.97
CA LEU A 79 2.97 -0.71 -11.08
C LEU A 79 1.78 0.21 -10.83
N SER A 80 1.84 1.43 -11.39
CA SER A 80 0.70 2.34 -11.37
C SER A 80 -0.52 1.74 -12.08
N THR A 81 -1.73 2.13 -11.67
CA THR A 81 -3.00 1.68 -12.29
C THR A 81 -3.03 1.97 -13.79
N ASP A 82 -2.44 3.08 -14.23
CA ASP A 82 -2.34 3.44 -15.65
C ASP A 82 -1.46 2.44 -16.40
N ASP A 83 -0.28 2.07 -15.84
CA ASP A 83 0.63 1.06 -16.40
C ASP A 83 0.01 -0.33 -16.42
N GLN A 84 -0.61 -0.75 -15.31
CA GLN A 84 -1.32 -2.01 -15.19
C GLN A 84 -2.38 -2.15 -16.28
N THR A 85 -3.23 -1.14 -16.44
CA THR A 85 -4.27 -1.10 -17.49
C THR A 85 -3.66 -1.16 -18.87
N ALA A 86 -2.58 -0.45 -19.13
CA ALA A 86 -1.89 -0.42 -20.40
C ALA A 86 -1.21 -1.76 -20.73
N ILE A 87 -0.63 -2.44 -19.75
CA ILE A 87 -0.07 -3.79 -19.87
C ILE A 87 -1.18 -4.80 -20.16
N ILE A 88 -2.28 -4.80 -19.38
CA ILE A 88 -3.43 -5.71 -19.57
C ILE A 88 -4.02 -5.60 -20.98
N ALA A 89 -4.10 -4.40 -21.53
CA ALA A 89 -4.61 -4.19 -22.87
C ALA A 89 -3.77 -4.88 -23.97
N ARG A 90 -2.53 -5.30 -23.66
CA ARG A 90 -1.55 -5.82 -24.62
C ARG A 90 -1.06 -7.23 -24.33
N ILE A 91 -1.26 -7.74 -23.13
CA ILE A 91 -0.97 -9.14 -22.80
C ILE A 91 -2.14 -10.04 -23.20
N THR A 92 -1.87 -11.32 -23.31
CA THR A 92 -2.91 -12.30 -23.58
C THR A 92 -3.67 -12.67 -22.31
N ASP A 93 -4.91 -13.12 -22.45
CA ASP A 93 -5.71 -13.64 -21.34
C ASP A 93 -5.02 -14.76 -20.54
N ARG A 94 -4.11 -15.50 -21.15
CA ARG A 94 -3.34 -16.55 -20.50
C ARG A 94 -2.21 -15.95 -19.65
N GLU A 95 -1.55 -14.91 -20.14
CA GLU A 95 -0.53 -14.18 -19.39
C GLU A 95 -1.17 -13.50 -18.17
N LEU A 96 -2.28 -12.79 -18.38
CA LEU A 96 -3.03 -12.15 -17.28
C LEU A 96 -3.42 -13.17 -16.20
N LYS A 97 -4.01 -14.31 -16.59
CA LYS A 97 -4.35 -15.36 -15.62
C LYS A 97 -3.11 -15.86 -14.87
N SER A 98 -1.97 -16.01 -15.55
CA SER A 98 -0.75 -16.47 -14.90
C SER A 98 -0.20 -15.46 -13.88
N ILE A 99 -0.39 -14.16 -14.10
CA ILE A 99 -0.01 -13.10 -13.16
C ILE A 99 -0.90 -13.16 -11.92
N ILE A 100 -2.21 -13.17 -12.13
CA ILE A 100 -3.20 -13.24 -11.04
C ILE A 100 -3.07 -14.52 -10.20
N ASP A 101 -2.79 -15.68 -10.81
CA ASP A 101 -2.64 -16.96 -10.10
C ASP A 101 -1.35 -17.04 -9.26
N GLU A 102 -0.35 -16.17 -9.48
CA GLU A 102 0.93 -16.12 -8.76
C GLU A 102 1.02 -14.91 -7.80
N MET A 103 0.02 -14.03 -7.79
CA MET A 103 -0.03 -12.82 -6.96
C MET A 103 -0.52 -13.16 -5.56
N ASP A 104 0.01 -12.47 -4.55
CA ASP A 104 -0.51 -12.55 -3.19
C ASP A 104 -1.96 -12.05 -3.15
N PHE A 105 -2.74 -12.54 -2.19
CA PHE A 105 -4.20 -12.36 -2.26
C PHE A 105 -4.61 -10.91 -2.04
N ASP A 106 -3.99 -10.20 -1.12
CA ASP A 106 -4.17 -8.78 -0.83
C ASP A 106 -3.77 -7.93 -2.04
N ASP A 107 -2.54 -8.05 -2.55
CA ASP A 107 -2.08 -7.43 -3.79
C ASP A 107 -3.08 -7.63 -4.95
N MET A 108 -3.64 -8.85 -5.06
CA MET A 108 -4.65 -9.14 -6.08
C MET A 108 -5.94 -8.35 -5.85
N ILE A 109 -6.38 -8.17 -4.60
CA ILE A 109 -7.58 -7.39 -4.27
C ILE A 109 -7.35 -5.93 -4.61
N ASP A 110 -6.22 -5.35 -4.20
CA ASP A 110 -5.86 -3.95 -4.46
C ASP A 110 -5.85 -3.67 -5.97
N VAL A 111 -5.18 -4.51 -6.74
CA VAL A 111 -5.20 -4.43 -8.21
C VAL A 111 -6.61 -4.53 -8.78
N LEU A 112 -7.48 -5.40 -8.24
CA LEU A 112 -8.84 -5.56 -8.72
C LEU A 112 -9.76 -4.38 -8.36
N GLU A 113 -9.53 -3.71 -7.24
CA GLU A 113 -10.28 -2.51 -6.84
C GLU A 113 -10.04 -1.34 -7.80
N GLU A 114 -8.80 -1.19 -8.25
CA GLU A 114 -8.41 -0.10 -9.14
C GLU A 114 -8.70 -0.36 -10.64
N LEU A 115 -8.80 -1.62 -11.03
CA LEU A 115 -8.98 -1.97 -12.45
C LEU A 115 -10.41 -1.69 -12.96
N PRO A 116 -10.54 -1.32 -14.26
CA PRO A 116 -11.86 -1.15 -14.89
C PRO A 116 -12.74 -2.41 -14.77
N ALA A 117 -14.01 -2.25 -14.41
CA ALA A 117 -14.97 -3.34 -14.13
C ALA A 117 -15.03 -4.43 -15.22
N ASN A 118 -14.85 -4.06 -16.51
CA ASN A 118 -14.83 -5.03 -17.60
C ASN A 118 -13.59 -5.94 -17.60
N ILE A 119 -12.52 -5.55 -16.93
CA ILE A 119 -11.31 -6.36 -16.74
C ILE A 119 -11.50 -7.27 -15.54
N VAL A 120 -12.00 -6.71 -14.45
CA VAL A 120 -12.38 -7.48 -13.24
C VAL A 120 -13.33 -8.61 -13.59
N ASP A 121 -14.39 -8.35 -14.36
CA ASP A 121 -15.31 -9.38 -14.83
C ASP A 121 -14.60 -10.51 -15.57
N LYS A 122 -13.64 -10.20 -16.45
CA LYS A 122 -12.87 -11.22 -17.19
C LYS A 122 -12.01 -12.10 -16.28
N ILE A 123 -11.42 -11.52 -15.22
CA ILE A 123 -10.61 -12.24 -14.24
C ILE A 123 -11.53 -13.16 -13.44
N LEU A 124 -12.64 -12.64 -12.92
CA LEU A 124 -13.63 -13.39 -12.16
C LEU A 124 -14.28 -14.54 -12.97
N GLU A 125 -14.49 -14.37 -14.29
CA GLU A 125 -15.00 -15.44 -15.14
C GLU A 125 -14.06 -16.64 -15.24
N LYS A 126 -12.75 -16.43 -15.08
CA LYS A 126 -11.72 -17.46 -15.20
C LYS A 126 -11.34 -18.09 -13.85
N SER A 127 -11.73 -17.46 -12.75
CA SER A 127 -11.52 -17.95 -11.39
C SER A 127 -12.49 -19.08 -11.05
N THR A 128 -12.09 -19.96 -10.13
CA THR A 128 -12.97 -21.00 -9.59
C THR A 128 -14.15 -20.39 -8.84
N ARG A 129 -15.17 -21.20 -8.53
CA ARG A 129 -16.35 -20.70 -7.79
C ARG A 129 -15.99 -20.27 -6.38
N GLU A 130 -15.06 -20.96 -5.75
CA GLU A 130 -14.57 -20.69 -4.40
C GLU A 130 -13.76 -19.38 -4.39
N GLU A 131 -12.77 -19.23 -5.26
CA GLU A 131 -11.96 -18.01 -5.42
C GLU A 131 -12.85 -16.80 -5.72
N ARG A 132 -13.75 -16.91 -6.68
CA ARG A 132 -14.67 -15.81 -7.02
C ARG A 132 -15.52 -15.38 -5.82
N LYS A 133 -15.97 -16.34 -5.00
CA LYS A 133 -16.73 -16.00 -3.79
C LYS A 133 -15.86 -15.29 -2.76
N LEU A 134 -14.61 -15.71 -2.62
CA LEU A 134 -13.65 -15.09 -1.71
C LEU A 134 -13.34 -13.66 -2.18
N ILE A 135 -12.90 -13.49 -3.42
CA ILE A 135 -12.62 -12.19 -4.03
C ILE A 135 -13.82 -11.23 -3.86
N ASN A 136 -15.03 -11.67 -4.25
CA ASN A 136 -16.22 -10.82 -4.08
C ASN A 136 -16.54 -10.49 -2.61
N THR A 137 -16.10 -11.31 -1.65
CA THR A 137 -16.28 -10.98 -0.23
C THR A 137 -15.34 -9.84 0.16
N PHE A 138 -14.10 -9.87 -0.30
CA PHE A 138 -13.10 -8.84 -0.01
C PHE A 138 -13.42 -7.53 -0.73
N LEU A 139 -13.74 -7.55 -2.02
CA LEU A 139 -14.18 -6.37 -2.79
C LEU A 139 -15.48 -5.72 -2.26
N ASN A 140 -16.18 -6.32 -1.32
CA ASN A 140 -17.35 -5.71 -0.67
C ASN A 140 -17.02 -5.04 0.67
N TYR A 141 -15.78 -5.13 1.18
CA TYR A 141 -15.40 -4.31 2.32
C TYR A 141 -15.26 -2.85 1.86
N PRO A 142 -15.48 -1.89 2.76
CA PRO A 142 -15.23 -0.49 2.44
C PRO A 142 -13.75 -0.27 2.08
N GLU A 143 -13.49 0.55 1.09
CA GLU A 143 -12.15 1.10 0.82
C GLU A 143 -11.58 1.71 2.12
N ASP A 144 -10.28 1.72 2.29
CA ASP A 144 -9.57 2.25 3.47
C ASP A 144 -9.98 1.59 4.81
N SER A 145 -10.45 0.34 4.76
CA SER A 145 -10.81 -0.42 5.97
C SER A 145 -9.82 -1.57 6.24
N ALA A 146 -9.77 -2.05 7.49
CA ALA A 146 -9.02 -3.27 7.82
C ALA A 146 -9.44 -4.48 6.97
N GLY A 147 -10.64 -4.46 6.43
CA GLY A 147 -11.17 -5.52 5.58
C GLY A 147 -10.61 -5.50 4.16
N SER A 148 -10.29 -4.32 3.59
CA SER A 148 -9.60 -4.20 2.30
C SER A 148 -8.13 -4.56 2.42
N LEU A 149 -7.45 -4.14 3.48
CA LEU A 149 -6.01 -4.36 3.69
C LEU A 149 -5.62 -5.78 4.11
N MET A 150 -6.57 -6.67 4.45
CA MET A 150 -6.25 -7.96 5.05
C MET A 150 -6.07 -9.07 4.00
N THR A 151 -5.15 -10.01 4.30
CA THR A 151 -5.02 -11.27 3.58
C THR A 151 -5.68 -12.45 4.33
N PRO A 152 -6.32 -13.42 3.64
CA PRO A 152 -6.85 -14.62 4.26
C PRO A 152 -5.78 -15.72 4.48
N ASP A 153 -4.54 -15.52 4.00
CA ASP A 153 -3.50 -16.53 3.94
C ASP A 153 -2.65 -16.61 5.22
N TYR A 154 -3.31 -16.83 6.34
CA TYR A 154 -2.72 -16.93 7.66
C TYR A 154 -2.70 -18.34 8.23
N ILE A 155 -1.72 -18.64 9.09
CA ILE A 155 -1.59 -19.94 9.76
C ILE A 155 -2.48 -20.02 10.99
N THR A 156 -3.29 -21.09 11.04
CA THR A 156 -4.07 -21.42 12.22
C THR A 156 -3.66 -22.74 12.84
N LEU A 157 -3.45 -22.72 14.16
CA LEU A 157 -3.11 -23.90 14.96
C LEU A 157 -4.32 -24.32 15.82
N LYS A 158 -4.35 -25.58 16.21
CA LYS A 158 -5.36 -26.10 17.14
C LYS A 158 -4.82 -26.03 18.57
N GLN A 159 -5.66 -25.62 19.50
CA GLN A 159 -5.29 -25.46 20.90
C GLN A 159 -4.78 -26.77 21.54
N GLU A 160 -5.29 -27.91 21.07
CA GLU A 160 -4.95 -29.24 21.59
C GLU A 160 -3.59 -29.76 21.11
N TRP A 161 -2.96 -29.07 20.14
CA TRP A 161 -1.67 -29.49 19.59
C TRP A 161 -0.52 -29.19 20.54
N ASN A 162 0.57 -29.93 20.36
CA ASN A 162 1.87 -29.63 20.94
C ASN A 162 2.78 -28.89 19.93
N VAL A 163 3.93 -28.42 20.39
CA VAL A 163 4.93 -27.70 19.59
C VAL A 163 5.37 -28.54 18.37
N GLY A 164 5.60 -29.84 18.54
CA GLY A 164 6.04 -30.70 17.44
C GLY A 164 5.00 -30.83 16.34
N GLU A 165 3.72 -30.95 16.70
CA GLU A 165 2.60 -31.00 15.74
C GLU A 165 2.44 -29.64 15.02
N ALA A 166 2.55 -28.54 15.75
CA ALA A 166 2.48 -27.20 15.20
C ALA A 166 3.60 -26.94 14.18
N LEU A 167 4.85 -27.24 14.53
CA LEU A 167 5.99 -27.10 13.62
C LEU A 167 5.90 -27.99 12.38
N ALA A 168 5.38 -29.22 12.54
CA ALA A 168 5.15 -30.12 11.41
C ALA A 168 4.09 -29.57 10.48
N TYR A 169 3.03 -28.95 11.01
CA TYR A 169 1.99 -28.30 10.22
C TYR A 169 2.50 -27.04 9.50
N ILE A 170 3.22 -26.16 10.20
CA ILE A 170 3.82 -24.95 9.62
C ILE A 170 4.74 -25.30 8.45
N LYS A 171 5.58 -26.33 8.58
CA LYS A 171 6.44 -26.81 7.49
C LYS A 171 5.67 -27.24 6.25
N LYS A 172 4.41 -27.64 6.39
CA LYS A 172 3.57 -28.10 5.28
C LYS A 172 2.89 -26.93 4.57
N VAL A 173 2.41 -25.92 5.33
CA VAL A 173 1.56 -24.84 4.79
C VAL A 173 2.27 -23.49 4.70
N GLY A 174 3.42 -23.33 5.34
CA GLY A 174 4.06 -22.03 5.49
C GLY A 174 4.59 -21.39 4.20
N MET A 175 4.69 -22.14 3.10
CA MET A 175 5.04 -21.57 1.79
C MET A 175 3.85 -20.93 1.06
N GLU A 176 2.63 -21.26 1.50
CA GLU A 176 1.38 -20.73 0.96
C GLU A 176 0.74 -19.72 1.93
N SER A 177 1.47 -19.31 2.96
CA SER A 177 0.96 -18.40 4.00
C SER A 177 1.76 -17.14 4.00
N GLU A 178 1.08 -16.01 4.14
CA GLU A 178 1.63 -14.66 4.16
C GLU A 178 2.78 -14.53 5.18
N THR A 179 2.58 -15.03 6.37
CA THR A 179 3.62 -15.06 7.40
C THR A 179 3.58 -16.32 8.24
N VAL A 180 4.77 -16.77 8.67
CA VAL A 180 4.95 -17.88 9.62
C VAL A 180 5.30 -17.39 11.03
N TYR A 181 5.59 -16.08 11.20
CA TYR A 181 6.10 -15.55 12.46
C TYR A 181 5.04 -15.52 13.56
N THR A 182 3.76 -15.34 13.19
CA THR A 182 2.62 -15.32 14.11
C THR A 182 1.57 -16.32 13.64
N CYS A 183 1.32 -17.33 14.48
CA CYS A 183 0.33 -18.36 14.19
C CYS A 183 -0.87 -18.20 15.14
N TYR A 184 -2.07 -18.14 14.60
CA TYR A 184 -3.27 -17.86 15.38
C TYR A 184 -3.95 -19.15 15.84
N VAL A 185 -4.54 -19.12 17.02
CA VAL A 185 -5.31 -20.23 17.58
C VAL A 185 -6.78 -19.84 17.59
N LYS A 186 -7.63 -20.70 17.03
CA LYS A 186 -9.08 -20.48 16.96
C LYS A 186 -9.87 -21.65 17.51
N ASP A 187 -11.07 -21.34 18.00
CA ASP A 187 -12.03 -22.35 18.39
C ASP A 187 -12.72 -23.02 17.16
N PRO A 188 -13.50 -24.10 17.36
CA PRO A 188 -14.29 -24.70 16.27
C PRO A 188 -15.30 -23.74 15.61
N GLY A 189 -15.68 -22.66 16.29
CA GLY A 189 -16.53 -21.57 15.79
C GLY A 189 -15.76 -20.50 15.02
N ARG A 190 -14.46 -20.70 14.79
CA ARG A 190 -13.53 -19.75 14.14
C ARG A 190 -13.22 -18.49 14.95
N ARG A 191 -13.61 -18.43 16.21
CA ARG A 191 -13.28 -17.28 17.06
C ARG A 191 -11.81 -17.31 17.43
N LEU A 192 -11.19 -16.14 17.42
CA LEU A 192 -9.81 -15.96 17.83
C LEU A 192 -9.68 -16.23 19.34
N LEU A 193 -8.87 -17.21 19.72
CA LEU A 193 -8.55 -17.56 21.10
C LEU A 193 -7.23 -16.96 21.57
N GLY A 194 -6.24 -16.90 20.67
CA GLY A 194 -4.90 -16.47 21.00
C GLY A 194 -3.97 -16.57 19.82
N PHE A 195 -2.69 -16.32 20.05
CA PHE A 195 -1.64 -16.57 19.07
C PHE A 195 -0.42 -17.23 19.72
N VAL A 196 0.39 -17.88 18.90
CA VAL A 196 1.71 -18.43 19.27
C VAL A 196 2.73 -17.92 18.27
N SER A 197 3.83 -17.35 18.77
CA SER A 197 4.91 -16.90 17.89
C SER A 197 5.79 -18.07 17.43
N LEU A 198 6.32 -18.00 16.21
CA LEU A 198 7.32 -18.96 15.73
C LEU A 198 8.52 -19.04 16.70
N ARG A 199 8.93 -17.91 17.29
CA ARG A 199 9.97 -17.89 18.33
C ARG A 199 9.64 -18.81 19.48
N SER A 200 8.42 -18.76 20.02
CA SER A 200 7.98 -19.63 21.11
C SER A 200 8.00 -21.10 20.71
N LEU A 201 7.60 -21.40 19.47
CA LEU A 201 7.62 -22.78 18.96
C LEU A 201 9.04 -23.35 18.80
N VAL A 202 9.97 -22.54 18.31
CA VAL A 202 11.36 -22.99 18.05
C VAL A 202 12.18 -23.08 19.34
N THR A 203 11.83 -22.33 20.38
CA THR A 203 12.61 -22.27 21.65
C THR A 203 12.10 -23.22 22.74
N ASN A 204 10.99 -23.93 22.50
CA ASN A 204 10.40 -24.89 23.44
C ASN A 204 10.51 -26.33 22.91
N ASP A 205 10.43 -27.30 23.83
CA ASP A 205 10.47 -28.73 23.50
C ASP A 205 9.20 -29.17 22.75
N ALA A 206 9.34 -30.21 21.92
CA ALA A 206 8.28 -30.64 21.00
C ALA A 206 7.00 -31.17 21.67
N ASP A 207 7.10 -31.60 22.92
CA ASP A 207 5.99 -32.17 23.73
C ASP A 207 5.22 -31.12 24.53
N VAL A 208 5.68 -29.86 24.56
CA VAL A 208 4.99 -28.77 25.27
C VAL A 208 3.66 -28.46 24.57
N PRO A 209 2.52 -28.44 25.30
CA PRO A 209 1.23 -28.12 24.70
C PRO A 209 1.12 -26.64 24.35
N LEU A 210 0.46 -26.34 23.22
CA LEU A 210 0.30 -24.95 22.75
C LEU A 210 -0.48 -24.09 23.73
N SER A 211 -1.36 -24.67 24.53
CA SER A 211 -2.12 -23.97 25.58
C SER A 211 -1.24 -23.32 26.64
N GLU A 212 0.00 -23.78 26.84
CA GLU A 212 0.94 -23.17 27.77
C GLU A 212 1.75 -22.02 27.16
N LEU A 213 1.85 -21.99 25.82
CA LEU A 213 2.62 -20.99 25.08
C LEU A 213 1.74 -19.90 24.44
N MET A 214 0.45 -20.17 24.35
CA MET A 214 -0.51 -19.27 23.71
C MET A 214 -0.70 -17.98 24.53
N VAL A 215 -0.64 -16.86 23.83
CA VAL A 215 -0.99 -15.55 24.37
C VAL A 215 -2.47 -15.32 24.08
N GLU A 216 -3.28 -15.23 25.15
CA GLU A 216 -4.75 -15.07 25.05
C GLU A 216 -5.20 -13.61 24.92
N ASP A 217 -4.39 -12.66 25.42
CA ASP A 217 -4.68 -11.22 25.32
C ASP A 217 -4.19 -10.68 23.97
N VAL A 218 -5.02 -10.89 22.93
CA VAL A 218 -4.69 -10.55 21.55
C VAL A 218 -5.28 -9.18 21.21
N VAL A 219 -4.42 -8.28 20.77
CA VAL A 219 -4.88 -7.05 20.10
C VAL A 219 -5.32 -7.42 18.68
N PHE A 220 -6.52 -7.00 18.32
CA PHE A 220 -7.11 -7.25 17.01
C PHE A 220 -7.86 -6.02 16.50
N VAL A 221 -8.12 -5.96 15.21
CA VAL A 221 -8.97 -4.96 14.56
C VAL A 221 -10.21 -5.61 13.98
N ASN A 222 -11.27 -4.82 13.81
CA ASN A 222 -12.49 -5.27 13.14
C ASN A 222 -12.40 -4.98 11.64
N VAL A 223 -13.00 -5.81 10.80
CA VAL A 223 -13.02 -5.63 9.33
C VAL A 223 -13.50 -4.25 8.88
N PHE A 224 -14.27 -3.53 9.70
CA PHE A 224 -14.79 -2.18 9.41
C PHE A 224 -14.00 -1.07 10.12
N ASP A 225 -12.92 -1.39 10.80
CA ASP A 225 -12.05 -0.37 11.38
C ASP A 225 -11.30 0.34 10.24
N ASP A 226 -11.17 1.65 10.36
CA ASP A 226 -10.49 2.53 9.43
C ASP A 226 -8.99 2.24 9.41
N GLN A 227 -8.33 2.36 8.25
CA GLN A 227 -6.91 2.08 8.07
C GLN A 227 -6.01 2.97 8.92
N GLU A 228 -6.39 4.23 9.19
CA GLU A 228 -5.65 5.11 10.09
C GLU A 228 -5.58 4.50 11.50
N LYS A 229 -6.69 3.94 12.01
CA LYS A 229 -6.74 3.26 13.29
C LYS A 229 -5.89 1.99 13.32
N VAL A 230 -5.83 1.25 12.21
CA VAL A 230 -4.98 0.07 12.06
C VAL A 230 -3.52 0.47 12.12
N SER A 231 -3.12 1.49 11.36
CA SER A 231 -1.77 2.06 11.31
C SER A 231 -1.31 2.56 12.68
N GLU A 232 -2.21 3.23 13.43
CA GLU A 232 -1.97 3.68 14.80
C GLU A 232 -1.69 2.49 15.75
N ALA A 233 -2.45 1.39 15.60
CA ALA A 233 -2.25 0.19 16.41
C ALA A 233 -0.90 -0.49 16.09
N PHE A 234 -0.52 -0.62 14.84
CA PHE A 234 0.81 -1.15 14.45
C PHE A 234 1.94 -0.30 14.99
N THR A 235 1.88 1.01 14.81
CA THR A 235 2.87 1.96 15.32
C THR A 235 2.99 1.87 16.85
N ARG A 236 1.87 1.73 17.55
CA ARG A 236 1.84 1.70 19.01
C ARG A 236 2.41 0.41 19.61
N TYR A 237 2.11 -0.74 19.01
CA TYR A 237 2.44 -2.04 19.58
C TYR A 237 3.63 -2.71 18.90
N GLY A 238 4.04 -2.26 17.71
CA GLY A 238 5.19 -2.81 16.97
C GLY A 238 4.96 -4.26 16.51
N PHE A 239 3.76 -4.57 16.04
CA PHE A 239 3.43 -5.89 15.53
C PHE A 239 4.03 -6.12 14.13
N LEU A 240 4.30 -7.39 13.79
CA LEU A 240 4.65 -7.81 12.44
C LEU A 240 3.41 -8.22 11.64
N ALA A 241 2.38 -8.68 12.33
CA ALA A 241 1.09 -9.00 11.76
C ALA A 241 0.00 -8.83 12.82
N MET A 242 -1.18 -8.41 12.43
CA MET A 242 -2.33 -8.17 13.30
C MET A 242 -3.55 -8.93 12.79
N PRO A 243 -4.28 -9.65 13.68
CA PRO A 243 -5.46 -10.37 13.28
C PRO A 243 -6.66 -9.46 13.08
N VAL A 244 -7.39 -9.71 12.00
CA VAL A 244 -8.65 -9.04 11.65
C VAL A 244 -9.81 -9.97 11.98
N VAL A 245 -10.81 -9.42 12.69
CA VAL A 245 -11.98 -10.19 13.10
C VAL A 245 -13.28 -9.56 12.61
N ASP A 246 -14.30 -10.39 12.43
CA ASP A 246 -15.66 -9.91 12.18
C ASP A 246 -16.38 -9.47 13.49
N ASN A 247 -17.62 -9.01 13.36
CA ASN A 247 -18.44 -8.57 14.50
C ASN A 247 -18.72 -9.68 15.53
N GLU A 248 -18.51 -10.95 15.18
CA GLU A 248 -18.67 -12.11 16.06
C GLU A 248 -17.33 -12.59 16.65
N LYS A 249 -16.27 -11.81 16.45
CA LYS A 249 -14.88 -12.10 16.83
C LYS A 249 -14.31 -13.35 16.17
N ARG A 250 -14.78 -13.67 14.97
CA ARG A 250 -14.19 -14.74 14.16
C ARG A 250 -13.00 -14.17 13.39
N LEU A 251 -11.89 -14.88 13.40
CA LEU A 251 -10.71 -14.54 12.62
C LEU A 251 -11.03 -14.70 11.12
N VAL A 252 -10.91 -13.63 10.37
CA VAL A 252 -11.22 -13.58 8.92
C VAL A 252 -9.99 -13.31 8.06
N GLY A 253 -8.99 -12.61 8.59
CA GLY A 253 -7.75 -12.29 7.90
C GLY A 253 -6.68 -11.84 8.86
N ILE A 254 -5.56 -11.44 8.31
CA ILE A 254 -4.47 -10.73 8.99
C ILE A 254 -4.04 -9.54 8.12
N ILE A 255 -3.44 -8.56 8.73
CA ILE A 255 -2.76 -7.45 8.05
C ILE A 255 -1.30 -7.54 8.44
N THR A 256 -0.37 -7.33 7.53
CA THR A 256 1.06 -7.40 7.78
C THR A 256 1.68 -6.00 7.89
N ILE A 257 2.93 -5.93 8.33
CA ILE A 257 3.59 -4.63 8.59
C ILE A 257 4.01 -3.93 7.30
N ASP A 258 4.32 -4.67 6.25
CA ASP A 258 4.71 -4.17 4.94
C ASP A 258 3.58 -3.36 4.29
N ASP A 259 2.35 -3.88 4.27
CA ASP A 259 1.16 -3.18 3.77
C ASP A 259 0.86 -1.92 4.59
N ILE A 260 0.97 -2.04 5.92
CA ILE A 260 0.76 -0.89 6.82
C ILE A 260 1.82 0.20 6.66
N LEU A 261 3.04 -0.12 6.25
CA LEU A 261 4.05 0.91 5.97
C LEU A 261 3.64 1.77 4.79
N ILE A 262 3.07 1.19 3.75
CA ILE A 262 2.51 1.90 2.59
C ILE A 262 1.35 2.78 3.06
N THR A 263 0.39 2.21 3.77
CA THR A 263 -0.77 2.94 4.31
C THR A 263 -0.37 4.12 5.20
N ILE A 264 0.68 3.98 6.05
CA ILE A 264 1.19 5.08 6.88
C ILE A 264 1.74 6.22 6.02
N GLU A 265 2.41 5.91 4.92
CA GLU A 265 2.94 6.91 3.98
C GLU A 265 1.81 7.64 3.26
N GLU A 266 0.80 6.92 2.80
CA GLU A 266 -0.40 7.47 2.16
C GLU A 266 -1.17 8.40 3.10
N GLU A 267 -1.51 7.95 4.31
CA GLU A 267 -2.19 8.76 5.34
C GLU A 267 -1.37 10.02 5.70
N THR A 268 -0.06 9.87 5.83
CA THR A 268 0.82 11.02 6.12
C THR A 268 0.81 12.02 4.97
N THR A 269 0.81 11.55 3.75
CA THR A 269 0.76 12.38 2.53
C THR A 269 -0.58 13.08 2.44
N GLU A 270 -1.70 12.37 2.67
CA GLU A 270 -3.04 12.95 2.69
C GLU A 270 -3.17 14.04 3.76
N ASP A 271 -2.65 13.80 4.96
CA ASP A 271 -2.64 14.80 6.04
C ASP A 271 -1.87 16.07 5.66
N ILE A 272 -0.69 15.92 5.03
CA ILE A 272 0.11 17.06 4.55
C ILE A 272 -0.65 17.81 3.46
N GLU A 273 -1.30 17.13 2.53
CA GLU A 273 -2.11 17.73 1.47
C GLU A 273 -3.32 18.46 2.05
N ARG A 274 -4.04 17.86 2.99
CA ARG A 274 -5.16 18.51 3.72
C ARG A 274 -4.70 19.76 4.47
N MET A 275 -3.54 19.73 5.12
CA MET A 275 -2.93 20.93 5.75
C MET A 275 -2.60 22.00 4.71
N GLY A 276 -2.19 21.61 3.50
CA GLY A 276 -1.95 22.51 2.38
C GLY A 276 -3.22 23.01 1.69
N GLY A 277 -4.41 22.49 2.10
CA GLY A 277 -5.69 22.80 1.48
C GLY A 277 -5.81 22.23 0.07
N VAL A 278 -5.12 21.15 -0.21
CA VAL A 278 -5.25 20.36 -1.42
C VAL A 278 -6.32 19.29 -1.17
N ILE A 279 -7.28 19.16 -2.05
CA ILE A 279 -8.23 18.07 -2.05
C ILE A 279 -7.73 17.11 -3.13
N SER A 280 -6.89 16.18 -2.73
CA SER A 280 -6.47 15.09 -3.62
C SER A 280 -7.56 14.04 -3.68
N SER A 281 -7.78 13.51 -4.87
CA SER A 281 -8.67 12.37 -5.11
C SER A 281 -7.96 11.29 -5.93
N ASP A 282 -6.68 11.50 -6.25
CA ASP A 282 -5.88 10.60 -7.07
C ASP A 282 -4.51 10.45 -6.39
N ASP A 283 -4.04 9.21 -6.17
CA ASP A 283 -2.73 8.84 -5.60
C ASP A 283 -1.55 9.11 -6.55
N LYS A 284 -1.72 10.09 -7.45
CA LYS A 284 -0.71 10.45 -8.44
C LYS A 284 0.34 11.37 -7.81
N GLU A 285 1.58 11.05 -8.06
CA GLU A 285 2.69 11.94 -7.70
C GLU A 285 2.49 13.35 -8.28
N TYR A 286 3.03 14.35 -7.58
CA TYR A 286 2.86 15.77 -7.95
C TYR A 286 3.23 16.08 -9.40
N PHE A 287 4.27 15.41 -9.95
CA PHE A 287 4.76 15.64 -11.31
C PHE A 287 3.95 14.93 -12.38
N ASP A 288 3.21 13.88 -12.04
CA ASP A 288 2.36 13.11 -12.96
C ASP A 288 0.95 13.71 -13.08
N THR A 289 0.62 14.61 -12.15
CA THR A 289 -0.67 15.30 -12.18
C THR A 289 -0.67 16.42 -13.22
N THR A 290 -1.67 16.46 -14.09
CA THR A 290 -1.83 17.51 -15.09
C THR A 290 -2.03 18.89 -14.43
N ILE A 291 -1.59 19.97 -15.09
CA ILE A 291 -1.78 21.35 -14.59
C ILE A 291 -3.26 21.64 -14.26
N LEU A 292 -4.19 21.13 -15.08
CA LEU A 292 -5.63 21.30 -14.83
C LEU A 292 -6.09 20.47 -13.62
N GLY A 293 -5.52 19.31 -13.39
CA GLY A 293 -5.75 18.50 -12.19
C GLY A 293 -5.32 19.25 -10.94
N GLN A 294 -4.09 19.76 -10.90
CA GLN A 294 -3.56 20.56 -9.79
C GLN A 294 -4.39 21.83 -9.51
N VAL A 295 -4.91 22.50 -10.54
CA VAL A 295 -5.81 23.62 -10.36
C VAL A 295 -7.14 23.16 -9.76
N LYS A 296 -7.69 22.06 -10.22
CA LYS A 296 -8.98 21.51 -9.75
C LYS A 296 -8.91 21.11 -8.27
N SER A 297 -7.84 20.47 -7.82
CA SER A 297 -7.66 20.02 -6.44
C SER A 297 -7.49 21.19 -5.45
N ARG A 298 -6.92 22.32 -5.88
CA ARG A 298 -6.65 23.50 -5.03
C ARG A 298 -7.69 24.60 -5.12
N LEU A 299 -8.46 24.64 -6.20
CA LEU A 299 -9.44 25.70 -6.46
C LEU A 299 -10.51 25.83 -5.35
N PRO A 300 -11.10 24.76 -4.81
CA PRO A 300 -12.10 24.89 -3.75
C PRO A 300 -11.57 25.61 -2.52
N TRP A 301 -10.36 25.27 -2.08
CA TRP A 301 -9.72 25.92 -0.94
C TRP A 301 -9.42 27.39 -1.22
N LEU A 302 -8.90 27.72 -2.40
CA LEU A 302 -8.63 29.09 -2.82
C LEU A 302 -9.92 29.94 -2.86
N LEU A 303 -11.04 29.38 -3.27
CA LEU A 303 -12.33 30.07 -3.24
C LEU A 303 -12.80 30.35 -1.80
N ILE A 304 -12.61 29.41 -0.87
CA ILE A 304 -12.90 29.62 0.56
C ILE A 304 -12.02 30.76 1.13
N LEU A 305 -10.73 30.74 0.82
CA LEU A 305 -9.82 31.80 1.25
C LEU A 305 -10.19 33.17 0.64
N MET A 306 -10.57 33.20 -0.64
CA MET A 306 -11.02 34.43 -1.31
C MET A 306 -12.29 34.98 -0.65
N PHE A 307 -13.25 34.12 -0.30
CA PHE A 307 -14.47 34.54 0.41
C PHE A 307 -14.13 35.09 1.80
N SER A 308 -13.25 34.42 2.54
CA SER A 308 -12.76 34.90 3.85
C SER A 308 -12.06 36.25 3.73
N ALA A 309 -11.22 36.46 2.71
CA ALA A 309 -10.57 37.73 2.45
C ALA A 309 -11.57 38.85 2.12
N MET A 310 -12.64 38.52 1.38
CA MET A 310 -13.74 39.44 1.07
C MET A 310 -14.45 39.91 2.35
N LEU A 311 -14.76 39.00 3.27
CA LEU A 311 -15.33 39.35 4.58
C LEU A 311 -14.43 40.26 5.39
N THR A 312 -13.13 39.98 5.41
CA THR A 312 -12.10 40.83 6.05
C THR A 312 -12.10 42.23 5.42
N GLY A 313 -12.16 42.32 4.09
CA GLY A 313 -12.27 43.58 3.37
C GLY A 313 -13.52 44.40 3.75
N MET A 314 -14.68 43.74 3.91
CA MET A 314 -15.91 44.40 4.36
C MET A 314 -15.78 44.99 5.78
N VAL A 315 -15.15 44.22 6.70
CA VAL A 315 -14.88 44.72 8.05
C VAL A 315 -13.96 45.95 8.03
N ILE A 316 -12.87 45.90 7.27
CA ILE A 316 -11.93 47.01 7.14
C ILE A 316 -12.63 48.24 6.56
N SER A 317 -13.44 48.06 5.51
CA SER A 317 -14.23 49.15 4.89
C SER A 317 -15.22 49.79 5.87
N HIS A 318 -15.86 49.00 6.73
CA HIS A 318 -16.77 49.53 7.75
C HIS A 318 -16.05 50.45 8.77
N PHE A 319 -14.80 50.20 9.04
CA PHE A 319 -14.00 50.99 9.97
C PHE A 319 -13.07 52.02 9.27
N GLU A 320 -13.23 52.27 7.98
CA GLU A 320 -12.38 53.13 7.16
C GLU A 320 -12.22 54.56 7.74
N LEU A 321 -13.34 55.15 8.22
CA LEU A 321 -13.34 56.51 8.82
C LEU A 321 -12.55 56.58 10.11
N GLN A 322 -12.49 55.51 10.88
CA GLN A 322 -11.70 55.42 12.11
C GLN A 322 -10.21 55.20 11.78
N LEU A 323 -9.93 54.31 10.84
CA LEU A 323 -8.59 53.98 10.38
C LEU A 323 -7.91 55.14 9.69
N SER A 324 -8.66 55.97 8.93
CA SER A 324 -8.11 57.18 8.29
C SER A 324 -7.67 58.25 9.29
N LYS A 325 -8.21 58.29 10.50
CA LYS A 325 -7.78 59.17 11.59
C LYS A 325 -6.45 58.76 12.24
N LEU A 326 -6.07 57.50 12.09
CA LEU A 326 -4.86 56.91 12.68
C LEU A 326 -4.10 56.09 11.61
N PRO A 327 -3.44 56.77 10.64
CA PRO A 327 -2.73 56.10 9.55
C PRO A 327 -1.69 55.08 10.02
N SER A 328 -1.12 55.29 11.22
CA SER A 328 -0.16 54.35 11.84
C SER A 328 -0.76 52.95 12.04
N LEU A 329 -2.08 52.81 12.30
CA LEU A 329 -2.74 51.52 12.44
C LEU A 329 -2.77 50.75 11.12
N MET A 330 -2.91 51.41 9.99
CA MET A 330 -2.92 50.77 8.69
C MET A 330 -1.58 50.09 8.36
N ILE A 331 -0.47 50.61 8.86
CA ILE A 331 0.86 50.02 8.66
C ILE A 331 1.00 48.68 9.39
N TYR A 332 0.30 48.50 10.51
CA TYR A 332 0.34 47.24 11.29
C TYR A 332 -0.66 46.17 10.82
N LEU A 333 -1.63 46.53 9.96
CA LEU A 333 -2.60 45.54 9.46
C LEU A 333 -1.95 44.31 8.78
N PRO A 334 -0.99 44.50 7.82
CA PRO A 334 -0.32 43.33 7.21
C PRO A 334 0.47 42.50 8.23
N LEU A 335 1.08 43.16 9.23
CA LEU A 335 1.80 42.48 10.29
C LEU A 335 0.85 41.58 11.13
N LEU A 336 -0.28 42.14 11.55
CA LEU A 336 -1.28 41.38 12.36
C LEU A 336 -1.90 40.23 11.55
N MET A 337 -2.18 40.45 10.27
CA MET A 337 -2.71 39.40 9.40
C MET A 337 -1.66 38.30 9.18
N GLY A 338 -0.40 38.65 8.94
CA GLY A 338 0.69 37.67 8.79
C GLY A 338 0.97 36.89 10.06
N VAL A 339 0.98 37.55 11.24
CA VAL A 339 1.14 36.87 12.53
C VAL A 339 -0.06 35.95 12.82
N GLY A 340 -1.28 36.41 12.54
CA GLY A 340 -2.50 35.60 12.73
C GLY A 340 -2.51 34.37 11.82
N GLY A 341 -2.13 34.52 10.56
CA GLY A 341 -1.99 33.40 9.62
C GLY A 341 -0.93 32.38 10.07
N ASN A 342 0.26 32.86 10.43
CA ASN A 342 1.34 31.98 10.91
C ASN A 342 0.98 31.28 12.23
N ALA A 343 0.34 31.99 13.16
CA ALA A 343 -0.11 31.37 14.41
C ALA A 343 -1.19 30.30 14.17
N GLY A 344 -2.11 30.57 13.22
CA GLY A 344 -3.15 29.61 12.84
C GLY A 344 -2.61 28.34 12.15
N SER A 345 -1.54 28.46 11.35
CA SER A 345 -0.89 27.33 10.71
C SER A 345 0.04 26.53 11.63
N GLN A 346 0.38 27.06 12.81
CA GLN A 346 1.25 26.41 13.79
C GLN A 346 0.44 25.75 14.95
N ALA A 347 -0.83 26.03 15.02
CA ALA A 347 -1.75 25.49 16.04
C ALA A 347 -2.36 24.15 15.64
#